data_582a2d72241f7526e6cb1d3904483be2
#
_entry.id   582a2d72241f7526e6cb1d3904483be2
#
_cell.length_a   1.000
_cell.length_b   1.000
_cell.length_c   1.000
_cell.angle_alpha   90.00
_cell.angle_beta   90.00
_cell.angle_gamma   90.00
#
_symmetry.space_group_name_H-M   'P 1'
#
loop_
_entity.id
_entity.type
_entity.pdbx_description
1 polymer ?
#
loop_
_entity_poly.entity_id
_entity_poly.type
_entity_poly.pdbx_seq_one_letter_code
_entity_poly.pdbx_strand_id
1 'polypeptide(L)'
;MRIAIVGDVDPDGSFRALLADRTSDVTVGRPRADTDLVFLAADSHAELADLAALRKRIRPAGAMWVVSRKGKAATLRDVEVMAAAKEAGLVDNKVVSFSPTHTSLRLVIPVALRRRA
;
A
#
# COMPACT_ATOMS: atom_id res chain seq x y z
N MET A 1 5.32 15.16 -3.83
CA MET A 1 4.51 14.00 -3.41
C MET A 1 5.22 13.25 -2.30
N ARG A 2 4.51 12.99 -1.22
CA ARG A 2 5.07 12.27 -0.07
C ARG A 2 4.73 10.79 -0.17
N ILE A 3 5.77 9.94 -0.18
CA ILE A 3 5.63 8.49 -0.35
C ILE A 3 6.25 7.78 0.84
N ALA A 4 5.63 6.70 1.29
CA ALA A 4 6.18 5.82 2.31
C ALA A 4 6.22 4.38 1.81
N ILE A 5 7.27 3.67 2.18
CA ILE A 5 7.44 2.24 1.90
C ILE A 5 7.48 1.52 3.23
N VAL A 6 6.55 0.61 3.45
CA VAL A 6 6.45 -0.18 4.67
C VAL A 6 6.72 -1.64 4.32
N GLY A 7 7.81 -2.18 4.84
CA GLY A 7 8.26 -3.53 4.54
C GLY A 7 9.07 -3.64 3.25
N ASP A 8 9.36 -4.85 2.84
CA ASP A 8 10.21 -5.13 1.69
C ASP A 8 9.36 -5.42 0.44
N VAL A 9 8.93 -4.35 -0.24
CA VAL A 9 8.16 -4.47 -1.50
C VAL A 9 9.04 -4.81 -2.68
N ASP A 10 10.35 -4.72 -2.52
CA ASP A 10 11.30 -4.66 -3.63
C ASP A 10 12.66 -5.20 -3.20
N PRO A 11 12.84 -6.54 -3.15
CA PRO A 11 14.08 -7.14 -2.67
C PRO A 11 15.34 -6.71 -3.41
N ASP A 12 15.25 -6.39 -4.70
CA ASP A 12 16.40 -5.96 -5.50
C ASP A 12 16.65 -4.43 -5.47
N GLY A 13 15.77 -3.66 -4.83
CA GLY A 13 15.94 -2.22 -4.71
C GLY A 13 15.59 -1.39 -5.94
N SER A 14 15.17 -2.00 -7.03
CA SER A 14 14.88 -1.30 -8.29
C SER A 14 13.74 -0.30 -8.17
N PHE A 15 12.68 -0.65 -7.43
CA PHE A 15 11.55 0.23 -7.23
C PHE A 15 11.92 1.47 -6.42
N ARG A 16 12.69 1.29 -5.35
CA ARG A 16 13.16 2.42 -4.52
C ARG A 16 14.07 3.35 -5.32
N ALA A 17 14.93 2.79 -6.15
CA ALA A 17 15.77 3.58 -7.05
C ALA A 17 14.93 4.40 -8.03
N LEU A 18 13.88 3.79 -8.60
CA LEU A 18 12.96 4.48 -9.50
C LEU A 18 12.23 5.63 -8.79
N LEU A 19 11.77 5.42 -7.56
CA LEU A 19 11.11 6.46 -6.78
C LEU A 19 12.06 7.61 -6.44
N ALA A 20 13.30 7.32 -6.11
CA ALA A 20 14.30 8.34 -5.77
C ALA A 20 14.53 9.32 -6.93
N ASP A 21 14.40 8.85 -8.17
CA ASP A 21 14.50 9.71 -9.36
C ASP A 21 13.27 10.61 -9.54
N ARG A 22 12.15 10.28 -8.93
CA ARG A 22 10.86 10.97 -9.12
C ARG A 22 10.49 11.91 -8.00
N THR A 23 10.97 11.62 -6.79
CA THR A 23 10.68 12.43 -5.61
C THR A 23 11.77 12.25 -4.56
N SER A 24 12.05 13.31 -3.82
CA SER A 24 12.97 13.25 -2.69
C SER A 24 12.26 12.93 -1.37
N ASP A 25 10.93 12.95 -1.33
CA ASP A 25 10.15 12.77 -0.09
C ASP A 25 9.68 11.32 0.03
N VAL A 26 10.63 10.41 0.20
CA VAL A 26 10.37 8.98 0.40
C VAL A 26 10.79 8.59 1.82
N THR A 27 9.84 8.03 2.57
CA THR A 27 10.08 7.50 3.92
C THR A 27 10.05 5.99 3.85
N VAL A 28 11.02 5.33 4.48
CA VAL A 28 11.03 3.88 4.65
C VAL A 28 10.63 3.59 6.09
N GLY A 29 9.59 2.79 6.29
CA GLY A 29 9.02 2.50 7.59
C GLY A 29 7.75 3.28 7.84
N ARG A 30 7.47 3.65 9.09
CA ARG A 30 6.22 4.31 9.48
C ARG A 30 5.99 5.60 8.70
N PRO A 31 4.84 5.75 8.00
CA PRO A 31 4.54 6.95 7.25
C PRO A 31 4.39 8.18 8.14
N ARG A 32 4.80 9.33 7.61
CA ARG A 32 4.48 10.62 8.22
C ARG A 32 3.02 10.98 7.93
N ALA A 33 2.46 11.90 8.71
CA ALA A 33 1.12 12.41 8.47
C ALA A 33 1.00 13.02 7.05
N ASP A 34 -0.19 12.94 6.47
CA ASP A 34 -0.51 13.47 5.14
C ASP A 34 0.36 12.88 4.02
N THR A 35 0.68 11.61 4.13
CA THR A 35 1.38 10.88 3.09
C THR A 35 0.44 10.66 1.89
N ASP A 36 0.95 10.88 0.69
CA ASP A 36 0.18 10.74 -0.54
C ASP A 36 0.01 9.28 -0.97
N LEU A 37 1.10 8.51 -0.90
CA LEU A 37 1.11 7.10 -1.29
C LEU A 37 1.86 6.27 -0.25
N VAL A 38 1.30 5.12 0.08
CA VAL A 38 1.96 4.11 0.90
C VAL A 38 2.05 2.82 0.09
N PHE A 39 3.24 2.23 0.06
CA PHE A 39 3.46 0.90 -0.49
C PHE A 39 3.71 -0.05 0.67
N LEU A 40 2.77 -0.94 0.94
CA LEU A 40 2.84 -1.90 2.04
C LEU A 40 3.14 -3.29 1.49
N ALA A 41 4.26 -3.88 1.90
CA ALA A 41 4.52 -5.29 1.64
C ALA A 41 3.71 -6.13 2.63
N ALA A 42 2.84 -7.00 2.13
CA ALA A 42 2.03 -7.86 2.96
C ALA A 42 1.86 -9.24 2.33
N ASP A 43 2.27 -10.26 3.05
CA ASP A 43 2.12 -11.67 2.67
C ASP A 43 1.41 -12.47 3.78
N SER A 44 0.89 -11.79 4.80
CA SER A 44 0.20 -12.41 5.92
C SER A 44 -0.94 -11.52 6.43
N HIS A 45 -1.90 -12.13 7.11
CA HIS A 45 -2.98 -11.40 7.77
C HIS A 45 -2.45 -10.46 8.87
N ALA A 46 -1.37 -10.82 9.54
CA ALA A 46 -0.77 -9.97 10.56
C ALA A 46 -0.28 -8.65 9.96
N GLU A 47 0.30 -8.68 8.76
CA GLU A 47 0.74 -7.48 8.07
C GLU A 47 -0.46 -6.65 7.57
N LEU A 48 -1.54 -7.29 7.14
CA LEU A 48 -2.76 -6.60 6.74
C LEU A 48 -3.44 -5.87 7.91
N ALA A 49 -3.21 -6.30 9.14
CA ALA A 49 -3.75 -5.64 10.32
C ALA A 49 -3.24 -4.20 10.48
N ASP A 50 -2.13 -3.84 9.83
CA ASP A 50 -1.58 -2.49 9.85
C ASP A 50 -2.40 -1.49 9.02
N LEU A 51 -3.29 -1.96 8.14
CA LEU A 51 -4.04 -1.08 7.23
C LEU A 51 -4.83 0.01 7.95
N ALA A 52 -5.48 -0.33 9.07
CA ALA A 52 -6.28 0.65 9.82
C ALA A 52 -5.41 1.79 10.38
N ALA A 53 -4.22 1.47 10.88
CA ALA A 53 -3.29 2.47 11.39
C ALA A 53 -2.69 3.30 10.25
N LEU A 54 -2.34 2.67 9.14
CA LEU A 54 -1.77 3.35 7.97
C LEU A 54 -2.77 4.30 7.31
N ARG A 55 -4.06 3.93 7.30
CA ARG A 55 -5.14 4.77 6.77
C ARG A 55 -5.14 6.16 7.41
N LYS A 56 -4.80 6.24 8.69
CA LYS A 56 -4.76 7.52 9.44
C LYS A 56 -3.58 8.40 9.02
N ARG A 57 -2.60 7.85 8.33
CA ARG A 57 -1.40 8.57 7.90
C ARG A 57 -1.48 9.06 6.47
N ILE A 58 -2.39 8.55 5.65
CA ILE A 58 -2.58 9.03 4.29
C ILE A 58 -3.52 10.24 4.28
N ARG A 59 -3.28 11.14 3.35
CA ARG A 59 -4.22 12.25 3.11
C ARG A 59 -5.54 11.69 2.54
N PRO A 60 -6.66 12.42 2.67
CA PRO A 60 -7.97 11.89 2.24
C PRO A 60 -8.03 11.39 0.81
N ALA A 61 -7.36 12.06 -0.13
CA ALA A 61 -7.30 11.65 -1.53
C ALA A 61 -6.09 10.76 -1.85
N GLY A 62 -5.34 10.33 -0.83
CA GLY A 62 -4.19 9.46 -0.99
C GLY A 62 -4.57 8.01 -1.30
N ALA A 63 -3.55 7.18 -1.48
CA ALA A 63 -3.75 5.77 -1.78
C ALA A 63 -2.73 4.89 -1.06
N MET A 64 -3.12 3.63 -0.85
CA MET A 64 -2.21 2.58 -0.41
C MET A 64 -2.15 1.48 -1.46
N TRP A 65 -0.94 1.02 -1.74
CA TRP A 65 -0.72 -0.13 -2.59
C TRP A 65 -0.27 -1.29 -1.70
N VAL A 66 -1.08 -2.35 -1.64
CA VAL A 66 -0.68 -3.58 -0.94
C VAL A 66 0.02 -4.46 -1.95
N VAL A 67 1.30 -4.70 -1.71
CA VAL A 67 2.17 -5.47 -2.59
C VAL A 67 2.38 -6.85 -1.97
N SER A 68 1.99 -7.90 -2.68
CA SER A 68 2.10 -9.29 -2.19
C SER A 68 2.66 -10.21 -3.27
N ARG A 69 3.22 -11.32 -2.84
CA ARG A 69 3.72 -12.35 -3.76
C ARG A 69 2.58 -12.95 -4.55
N LYS A 70 2.85 -13.26 -5.81
CA LYS A 70 1.89 -13.89 -6.72
C LYS A 70 2.34 -15.27 -7.18
N GLY A 71 1.43 -15.99 -7.83
CA GLY A 71 1.72 -17.32 -8.35
C GLY A 71 1.91 -18.35 -7.22
N LYS A 72 2.86 -19.25 -7.40
CA LYS A 72 3.10 -20.34 -6.44
C LYS A 72 3.62 -19.86 -5.07
N ALA A 73 4.24 -18.68 -5.02
CA ALA A 73 4.75 -18.11 -3.78
C ALA A 73 3.68 -17.30 -3.03
N ALA A 74 2.49 -17.14 -3.59
CA ALA A 74 1.42 -16.37 -2.97
C ALA A 74 0.93 -17.03 -1.68
N THR A 75 0.86 -16.24 -0.62
CA THR A 75 0.32 -16.63 0.69
C THR A 75 -0.96 -15.90 1.02
N LEU A 76 -1.30 -14.87 0.25
CA LEU A 76 -2.56 -14.13 0.34
C LEU A 76 -3.23 -14.09 -1.02
N ARG A 77 -4.56 -14.22 -1.03
CA ARG A 77 -5.36 -14.01 -2.23
C ARG A 77 -5.90 -12.58 -2.23
N ASP A 78 -6.20 -12.06 -3.42
CA ASP A 78 -6.75 -10.70 -3.56
C ASP A 78 -8.00 -10.50 -2.71
N VAL A 79 -8.87 -11.50 -2.65
CA VAL A 79 -10.11 -11.42 -1.85
C VAL A 79 -9.83 -11.27 -0.36
N GLU A 80 -8.73 -11.81 0.14
CA GLU A 80 -8.32 -11.65 1.53
C GLU A 80 -7.85 -10.22 1.82
N VAL A 81 -7.10 -9.64 0.88
CA VAL A 81 -6.66 -8.25 0.97
C VAL A 81 -7.86 -7.31 0.89
N MET A 82 -8.80 -7.57 -0.01
CA MET A 82 -10.03 -6.79 -0.16
C MET A 82 -10.87 -6.81 1.12
N ALA A 83 -10.99 -7.97 1.75
CA ALA A 83 -11.74 -8.09 3.01
C ALA A 83 -11.09 -7.29 4.14
N ALA A 84 -9.77 -7.40 4.27
CA ALA A 84 -9.01 -6.64 5.28
C ALA A 84 -9.11 -5.13 5.03
N ALA A 85 -9.06 -4.71 3.77
CA ALA A 85 -9.22 -3.31 3.38
C ALA A 85 -10.58 -2.77 3.81
N LYS A 86 -11.65 -3.53 3.55
CA LYS A 86 -13.01 -3.14 3.94
C LYS A 86 -13.14 -2.95 5.45
N GLU A 87 -12.57 -3.87 6.22
CA GLU A 87 -12.56 -3.75 7.69
C GLU A 87 -11.80 -2.52 8.16
N ALA A 88 -10.76 -2.12 7.45
CA ALA A 88 -9.97 -0.94 7.77
C ALA A 88 -10.61 0.38 7.28
N GLY A 89 -11.76 0.33 6.64
CA GLY A 89 -12.41 1.51 6.08
C GLY A 89 -11.84 1.97 4.76
N LEU A 90 -11.31 1.03 3.98
CA LEU A 90 -10.72 1.27 2.66
C LEU A 90 -11.49 0.49 1.61
N VAL A 91 -11.34 0.87 0.35
CA VAL A 91 -11.89 0.16 -0.80
C VAL A 91 -10.81 -0.02 -1.86
N ASP A 92 -10.79 -1.21 -2.48
CA ASP A 92 -9.93 -1.48 -3.61
C ASP A 92 -10.53 -0.87 -4.89
N ASN A 93 -9.69 -0.30 -5.73
CA ASN A 93 -10.15 0.25 -7.01
C ASN A 93 -9.29 -0.16 -8.20
N LYS A 94 -8.21 -0.90 -7.98
CA LYS A 94 -7.33 -1.31 -9.07
C LYS A 94 -6.44 -2.47 -8.64
N VAL A 95 -6.27 -3.45 -9.53
CA VAL A 95 -5.29 -4.54 -9.39
C VAL A 95 -4.26 -4.36 -10.47
N VAL A 96 -2.99 -4.30 -10.11
CA VAL A 96 -1.89 -4.06 -11.06
C VAL A 96 -0.74 -5.02 -10.76
N SER A 97 -0.16 -5.60 -11.81
CA SER A 97 1.08 -6.34 -11.66
C SER A 97 2.20 -5.38 -11.25
N PHE A 98 2.78 -5.62 -10.10
CA PHE A 98 3.84 -4.77 -9.55
C PHE A 98 5.21 -5.13 -10.15
N SER A 99 5.47 -6.43 -10.24
CA SER A 99 6.72 -6.99 -10.76
C SER A 99 6.47 -8.42 -11.25
N PRO A 100 7.46 -9.10 -11.83
CA PRO A 100 7.30 -10.50 -12.21
C PRO A 100 6.90 -11.43 -11.06
N THR A 101 7.22 -11.06 -9.82
CA THR A 101 6.98 -11.89 -8.63
C THR A 101 5.89 -11.36 -7.71
N HIS A 102 5.42 -10.13 -7.92
CA HIS A 102 4.48 -9.46 -7.01
C HIS A 102 3.30 -8.86 -7.74
N THR A 103 2.15 -8.91 -7.09
CA THR A 103 0.94 -8.19 -7.50
C THR A 103 0.68 -7.05 -6.53
N SER A 104 -0.16 -6.11 -6.92
CA SER A 104 -0.55 -5.01 -6.04
C SER A 104 -2.03 -4.68 -6.17
N LEU A 105 -2.63 -4.31 -5.05
CA LEU A 105 -4.00 -3.76 -5.00
C LEU A 105 -3.92 -2.31 -4.53
N ARG A 106 -4.56 -1.42 -5.27
CA ARG A 106 -4.68 -0.02 -4.89
C ARG A 106 -5.89 0.17 -4.00
N LEU A 107 -5.67 0.67 -2.80
CA LEU A 107 -6.70 0.93 -1.80
C LEU A 107 -6.83 2.44 -1.58
N VAL A 108 -8.06 2.91 -1.49
CA VAL A 108 -8.35 4.33 -1.24
C VAL A 108 -9.39 4.46 -0.13
N ILE A 109 -9.44 5.63 0.48
CA ILE A 109 -10.52 5.97 1.41
C ILE A 109 -11.77 6.24 0.56
N PRO A 110 -12.90 5.57 0.81
CA PRO A 110 -14.14 5.87 0.07
C PRO A 110 -14.45 7.36 0.12
N VAL A 111 -14.92 7.92 -0.99
CA VAL A 111 -15.18 9.36 -1.12
C VAL A 111 -16.08 9.87 0.03
N ALA A 112 -17.11 9.10 0.38
CA ALA A 112 -18.04 9.46 1.46
C ALA A 112 -17.37 9.55 2.84
N LEU A 113 -16.20 8.91 3.03
CA LEU A 113 -15.48 8.88 4.31
C LEU A 113 -14.27 9.81 4.33
N ARG A 114 -13.99 10.53 3.24
CA ARG A 114 -12.85 11.44 3.19
C ARG A 114 -13.13 12.68 4.02
N ARG A 115 -12.13 13.06 4.84
CA ARG A 115 -12.21 14.29 5.60
C ARG A 115 -12.12 15.48 4.67
N ARG A 116 -12.89 16.51 4.98
CA ARG A 116 -12.69 17.82 4.37
C ARG A 116 -11.50 18.50 5.04
N ALA A 117 -10.64 19.04 4.21
CA ALA A 117 -9.51 19.80 4.71
C ALA A 117 -9.96 21.05 5.46
#